data_6b959f4ce90751b2c57a4b80c2349a43
#
_entry.id   6b959f4ce90751b2c57a4b80c2349a43
#
_cell.length_a   1.000
_cell.length_b   1.000
_cell.length_c   1.000
_cell.angle_alpha   90.00
_cell.angle_beta   90.00
_cell.angle_gamma   90.00
#
_symmetry.space_group_name_H-M   'P 1'
#
loop_
_entity.id
_entity.type
_entity.pdbx_description
1 polymer ?
#
loop_
_entity_poly.entity_id
_entity_poly.type
_entity_poly.pdbx_seq_one_letter_code
_entity_poly.pdbx_strand_id
1 'polypeptide(L)'
;MKEIIYNYDNITEDDIDRKVKRTKIILENNEGNILIVKEFDAYQLPGGHLEPGEDFNTALVREIKEEAGIDLEYKERTPILKIRYLKKNFPNKDENTAFIGYYYADKLEPQPDLNKLNLTFMEQNSNFELGYIHKDYIIKELENNLAITEYKNTVSDTLEAIREYLK
;
A
#
# COMPACT_ATOMS: atom_id res chain seq x y z
N MET A 1 9.48 -13.99 2.91
CA MET A 1 8.97 -12.61 3.07
C MET A 1 10.07 -11.75 3.71
N LYS A 2 10.41 -10.63 3.08
CA LYS A 2 11.31 -9.62 3.63
C LYS A 2 10.56 -8.79 4.69
N GLU A 3 11.25 -8.38 5.77
CA GLU A 3 10.72 -7.44 6.76
C GLU A 3 11.66 -6.23 6.90
N ILE A 4 11.08 -5.03 6.93
CA ILE A 4 11.76 -3.76 7.19
C ILE A 4 11.13 -3.12 8.42
N ILE A 5 11.95 -2.71 9.38
CA ILE A 5 11.48 -2.08 10.62
C ILE A 5 12.15 -0.72 10.77
N TYR A 6 11.33 0.33 10.84
CA TYR A 6 11.74 1.68 11.17
C TYR A 6 11.37 1.97 12.64
N ASN A 7 12.35 1.99 13.51
CA ASN A 7 12.19 2.18 14.95
C ASN A 7 13.18 3.23 15.47
N TYR A 8 12.95 4.47 15.11
CA TYR A 8 13.81 5.59 15.51
C TYR A 8 13.69 5.96 17.00
N ASP A 9 12.59 5.58 17.63
CA ASP A 9 12.29 5.86 19.03
C ASP A 9 12.75 4.75 20.00
N ASN A 10 13.32 3.67 19.47
CA ASN A 10 13.82 2.51 20.24
C ASN A 10 12.79 1.92 21.20
N ILE A 11 11.52 1.83 20.77
CA ILE A 11 10.45 1.17 21.52
C ILE A 11 10.46 -0.34 21.28
N THR A 12 10.02 -1.12 22.28
CA THR A 12 9.91 -2.57 22.19
C THR A 12 8.49 -3.01 21.82
N GLU A 13 8.28 -4.30 21.53
CA GLU A 13 6.94 -4.83 21.26
C GLU A 13 5.99 -4.66 22.46
N ASP A 14 6.52 -4.75 23.68
CA ASP A 14 5.74 -4.61 24.91
C ASP A 14 5.30 -3.15 25.15
N ASP A 15 5.97 -2.19 24.53
CA ASP A 15 5.63 -0.76 24.63
C ASP A 15 4.50 -0.34 23.67
N ILE A 16 4.05 -1.24 22.78
CA ILE A 16 3.06 -0.90 21.74
C ILE A 16 1.64 -1.00 22.29
N ASP A 17 0.97 0.15 22.36
CA ASP A 17 -0.42 0.25 22.79
C ASP A 17 -1.42 0.02 21.65
N ARG A 18 -1.04 0.41 20.42
CA ARG A 18 -1.92 0.42 19.25
C ARG A 18 -1.23 -0.14 18.01
N LYS A 19 -1.99 -0.90 17.21
CA LYS A 19 -1.56 -1.40 15.90
C LYS A 19 -2.49 -0.91 14.81
N VAL A 20 -1.93 -0.25 13.81
CA VAL A 20 -2.62 0.15 12.57
C VAL A 20 -2.10 -0.73 11.44
N LYS A 21 -2.99 -1.50 10.83
CA LYS A 21 -2.63 -2.47 9.80
C LYS A 21 -3.10 -1.99 8.43
N ARG A 22 -2.26 -2.21 7.42
CA ARG A 22 -2.54 -1.91 6.01
C ARG A 22 -2.19 -3.10 5.14
N THR A 23 -2.91 -3.22 4.04
CA THR A 23 -2.64 -4.19 2.99
C THR A 23 -2.50 -3.47 1.66
N LYS A 24 -1.51 -3.82 0.87
CA LYS A 24 -1.23 -3.26 -0.45
C LYS A 24 -0.87 -4.38 -1.41
N ILE A 25 -1.16 -4.22 -2.70
CA ILE A 25 -0.90 -5.26 -3.68
C ILE A 25 -0.30 -4.70 -4.98
N ILE A 26 0.67 -5.42 -5.53
CA ILE A 26 1.18 -5.23 -6.88
C ILE A 26 0.30 -6.07 -7.80
N LEU A 27 -0.35 -5.42 -8.75
CA LEU A 27 -1.16 -6.07 -9.79
C LEU A 27 -0.50 -5.79 -11.15
N GLU A 28 0.14 -6.81 -11.72
CA GLU A 28 0.81 -6.76 -13.02
C GLU A 28 -0.07 -7.42 -14.09
N ASN A 29 -0.35 -6.69 -15.17
CA ASN A 29 -1.07 -7.25 -16.32
C ASN A 29 -0.13 -8.05 -17.25
N ASN A 30 -0.70 -8.71 -18.29
CA ASN A 30 0.05 -9.54 -19.22
C ASN A 30 1.07 -8.76 -20.09
N GLU A 31 0.96 -7.45 -20.14
CA GLU A 31 1.86 -6.55 -20.87
C GLU A 31 3.02 -6.07 -20.00
N GLY A 32 3.07 -6.44 -18.72
CA GLY A 32 4.08 -5.99 -17.76
C GLY A 32 3.79 -4.62 -17.16
N ASN A 33 2.56 -4.12 -17.28
CA ASN A 33 2.14 -2.88 -16.65
C ASN A 33 1.62 -3.15 -15.23
N ILE A 34 2.05 -2.34 -14.28
CA ILE A 34 1.67 -2.41 -12.86
C ILE A 34 0.65 -1.31 -12.57
N LEU A 35 -0.46 -1.68 -11.94
CA LEU A 35 -1.49 -0.74 -11.51
C LEU A 35 -0.98 0.13 -10.38
N ILE A 36 -1.09 1.43 -10.53
CA ILE A 36 -0.65 2.44 -9.57
C ILE A 36 -1.81 3.39 -9.24
N VAL A 37 -1.93 3.72 -7.99
CA VAL A 37 -2.77 4.80 -7.47
C VAL A 37 -1.91 6.03 -7.27
N LYS A 38 -2.44 7.20 -7.62
CA LYS A 38 -1.84 8.49 -7.31
C LYS A 38 -2.80 9.27 -6.42
N GLU A 39 -2.32 9.68 -5.26
CA GLU A 39 -3.03 10.54 -4.31
C GLU A 39 -2.09 11.62 -3.79
N PHE A 40 -2.56 12.85 -3.67
CA PHE A 40 -1.74 13.98 -3.20
C PHE A 40 -0.37 14.04 -3.90
N ASP A 41 -0.32 13.76 -5.20
CA ASP A 41 0.90 13.69 -6.01
C ASP A 41 1.91 12.59 -5.59
N ALA A 42 1.49 11.63 -4.78
CA ALA A 42 2.29 10.47 -4.39
C ALA A 42 1.82 9.20 -5.11
N TYR A 43 2.74 8.49 -5.74
CA TYR A 43 2.48 7.17 -6.28
C TYR A 43 2.49 6.12 -5.19
N GLN A 44 1.48 5.26 -5.20
CA GLN A 44 1.36 4.15 -4.27
C GLN A 44 0.70 2.93 -4.92
N LEU A 45 0.86 1.78 -4.29
CA LEU A 45 0.12 0.58 -4.67
C LEU A 45 -1.33 0.68 -4.19
N PRO A 46 -2.29 0.07 -4.91
CA PRO A 46 -3.67 -0.02 -4.44
C PRO A 46 -3.79 -0.85 -3.16
N GLY A 47 -4.81 -0.52 -2.35
CA GLY A 47 -5.08 -1.12 -1.05
C GLY A 47 -5.06 -0.10 0.08
N GLY A 48 -5.52 -0.48 1.26
CA GLY A 48 -5.73 0.45 2.37
C GLY A 48 -5.67 -0.19 3.75
N HIS A 49 -6.36 0.41 4.70
CA HIS A 49 -6.41 -0.04 6.08
C HIS A 49 -7.33 -1.25 6.26
N LEU A 50 -6.98 -2.13 7.20
CA LEU A 50 -7.91 -3.16 7.65
C LEU A 50 -9.00 -2.54 8.51
N GLU A 51 -10.23 -2.95 8.28
CA GLU A 51 -11.36 -2.67 9.16
C GLU A 51 -11.40 -3.66 10.34
N PRO A 52 -12.11 -3.31 11.44
CA PRO A 52 -12.26 -4.22 12.57
C PRO A 52 -12.80 -5.60 12.16
N GLY A 53 -12.07 -6.65 12.50
CA GLY A 53 -12.44 -8.04 12.19
C GLY A 53 -12.01 -8.55 10.82
N GLU A 54 -11.44 -7.71 9.96
CA GLU A 54 -10.89 -8.14 8.67
C GLU A 54 -9.55 -8.86 8.82
N ASP A 55 -9.34 -9.89 8.00
CA ASP A 55 -8.01 -10.38 7.67
C ASP A 55 -7.43 -9.60 6.46
N PHE A 56 -6.14 -9.80 6.19
CA PHE A 56 -5.44 -9.06 5.13
C PHE A 56 -5.98 -9.34 3.72
N ASN A 57 -6.44 -10.58 3.44
CA ASN A 57 -6.97 -10.95 2.12
C ASN A 57 -8.38 -10.38 1.92
N THR A 58 -9.21 -10.35 2.97
CA THR A 58 -10.52 -9.70 2.93
C THR A 58 -10.39 -8.21 2.66
N ALA A 59 -9.49 -7.54 3.38
CA ALA A 59 -9.21 -6.12 3.15
C ALA A 59 -8.72 -5.84 1.73
N LEU A 60 -7.83 -6.68 1.17
CA LEU A 60 -7.39 -6.55 -0.23
C LEU A 60 -8.56 -6.61 -1.21
N VAL A 61 -9.43 -7.60 -1.08
CA VAL A 61 -10.60 -7.74 -1.98
C VAL A 61 -11.49 -6.51 -1.92
N ARG A 62 -11.78 -6.01 -0.71
CA ARG A 62 -12.60 -4.80 -0.53
C ARG A 62 -11.93 -3.57 -1.12
N GLU A 63 -10.69 -3.29 -0.77
CA GLU A 63 -9.95 -2.10 -1.20
C GLU A 63 -9.78 -2.05 -2.73
N ILE A 64 -9.44 -3.19 -3.37
CA ILE A 64 -9.28 -3.25 -4.83
C ILE A 64 -10.61 -3.03 -5.55
N LYS A 65 -11.73 -3.45 -4.96
CA LYS A 65 -13.05 -3.13 -5.49
C LYS A 65 -13.36 -1.64 -5.35
N GLU A 66 -13.07 -1.04 -4.21
CA GLU A 66 -13.35 0.38 -3.94
C GLU A 66 -12.48 1.31 -4.77
N GLU A 67 -11.17 1.06 -4.88
CA GLU A 67 -10.20 1.91 -5.56
C GLU A 67 -10.11 1.67 -7.07
N ALA A 68 -10.39 0.45 -7.55
CA ALA A 68 -10.19 0.08 -8.96
C ALA A 68 -11.43 -0.51 -9.64
N GLY A 69 -12.51 -0.76 -8.90
CA GLY A 69 -13.72 -1.40 -9.45
C GLY A 69 -13.49 -2.84 -9.91
N ILE A 70 -12.45 -3.49 -9.41
CA ILE A 70 -12.08 -4.87 -9.77
C ILE A 70 -12.61 -5.83 -8.71
N ASP A 71 -13.32 -6.87 -9.13
CA ASP A 71 -13.70 -7.99 -8.30
C ASP A 71 -12.52 -8.97 -8.19
N LEU A 72 -11.60 -8.69 -7.25
CA LEU A 72 -10.45 -9.55 -6.99
C LEU A 72 -10.92 -10.85 -6.31
N GLU A 73 -10.47 -11.98 -6.83
CA GLU A 73 -10.78 -13.28 -6.20
C GLU A 73 -10.23 -13.35 -4.78
N TYR A 74 -11.08 -13.77 -3.83
CA TYR A 74 -10.61 -14.10 -2.48
C TYR A 74 -9.81 -15.40 -2.53
N LYS A 75 -8.55 -15.31 -2.16
CA LYS A 75 -7.65 -16.45 -1.96
C LYS A 75 -6.60 -16.10 -0.92
N GLU A 76 -6.05 -17.11 -0.29
CA GLU A 76 -4.94 -16.91 0.63
C GLU A 76 -3.67 -16.53 -0.15
N ARG A 77 -3.17 -15.32 0.08
CA ARG A 77 -1.93 -14.81 -0.54
C ARG A 77 -0.83 -14.71 0.49
N THR A 78 0.37 -15.05 0.08
CA THR A 78 1.58 -14.86 0.90
C THR A 78 2.18 -13.48 0.61
N PRO A 79 2.39 -12.64 1.62
CA PRO A 79 3.02 -11.34 1.43
C PRO A 79 4.49 -11.49 1.03
N ILE A 80 4.95 -10.63 0.14
CA ILE A 80 6.35 -10.56 -0.30
C ILE A 80 7.20 -9.68 0.62
N LEU A 81 6.57 -8.65 1.20
CA LEU A 81 7.21 -7.65 2.04
C LEU A 81 6.29 -7.26 3.20
N LYS A 82 6.90 -7.03 4.36
CA LYS A 82 6.28 -6.42 5.54
C LYS A 82 7.09 -5.21 5.95
N ILE A 83 6.44 -4.05 6.11
CA ILE A 83 7.08 -2.83 6.61
C ILE A 83 6.40 -2.41 7.91
N ARG A 84 7.23 -2.05 8.90
CA ARG A 84 6.74 -1.58 10.20
C ARG A 84 7.37 -0.23 10.54
N TYR A 85 6.54 0.69 11.01
CA TYR A 85 6.97 1.94 11.63
C TYR A 85 6.53 1.92 13.08
N LEU A 86 7.47 2.01 14.00
CA LEU A 86 7.20 2.08 15.44
C LEU A 86 7.36 3.54 15.89
N LYS A 87 6.29 4.12 16.40
CA LYS A 87 6.24 5.54 16.80
C LYS A 87 5.83 5.70 18.26
N LYS A 88 6.68 6.38 19.01
CA LYS A 88 6.42 6.75 20.39
C LYS A 88 5.56 8.02 20.46
N ASN A 89 4.69 8.08 21.48
CA ASN A 89 3.83 9.24 21.72
C ASN A 89 3.01 9.68 20.48
N PHE A 90 2.42 8.71 19.77
CA PHE A 90 1.64 8.97 18.57
C PHE A 90 0.39 8.08 18.52
N PRO A 91 -0.81 8.60 18.19
CA PRO A 91 -1.13 9.99 17.86
C PRO A 91 -1.16 10.91 19.09
N ASN A 92 -1.25 10.34 20.29
CA ASN A 92 -1.35 11.06 21.54
C ASN A 92 -0.09 10.87 22.41
N LYS A 93 0.12 11.78 23.36
CA LYS A 93 1.13 11.60 24.38
C LYS A 93 0.86 10.30 25.18
N ASP A 94 1.93 9.57 25.49
CA ASP A 94 1.91 8.30 26.21
C ASP A 94 1.19 7.15 25.48
N GLU A 95 0.93 7.27 24.17
CA GLU A 95 0.42 6.22 23.31
C GLU A 95 1.46 5.85 22.24
N ASN A 96 1.86 4.59 22.16
CA ASN A 96 2.84 4.11 21.17
C ASN A 96 2.13 3.30 20.10
N THR A 97 2.37 3.64 18.84
CA THR A 97 1.70 3.00 17.70
C THR A 97 2.67 2.26 16.80
N ALA A 98 2.33 1.02 16.44
CA ALA A 98 2.94 0.30 15.35
C ALA A 98 2.06 0.40 14.09
N PHE A 99 2.61 0.98 13.03
CA PHE A 99 2.03 0.91 11.68
C PHE A 99 2.62 -0.29 10.96
N ILE A 100 1.78 -1.18 10.46
CA ILE A 100 2.18 -2.45 9.88
C ILE A 100 1.57 -2.57 8.49
N GLY A 101 2.41 -2.54 7.45
CA GLY A 101 2.01 -2.75 6.06
C GLY A 101 2.43 -4.12 5.56
N TYR A 102 1.50 -4.86 4.97
CA TYR A 102 1.78 -6.08 4.22
C TYR A 102 1.58 -5.85 2.74
N TYR A 103 2.57 -6.25 1.94
CA TYR A 103 2.61 -6.05 0.50
C TYR A 103 2.56 -7.41 -0.21
N TYR A 104 1.64 -7.50 -1.15
CA TYR A 104 1.37 -8.72 -1.92
C TYR A 104 1.64 -8.49 -3.40
N ALA A 105 1.64 -9.56 -4.18
CA ALA A 105 1.71 -9.49 -5.63
C ALA A 105 0.77 -10.52 -6.26
N ASP A 106 0.13 -10.15 -7.35
CA ASP A 106 -0.73 -11.03 -8.15
C ASP A 106 -0.80 -10.53 -9.60
N LYS A 107 -1.37 -11.34 -10.48
CA LYS A 107 -1.66 -10.94 -11.85
C LYS A 107 -2.96 -10.14 -11.93
N LEU A 108 -2.95 -9.12 -12.75
CA LEU A 108 -4.13 -8.32 -13.07
C LEU A 108 -4.71 -8.79 -14.40
N GLU A 109 -5.75 -9.60 -14.37
CA GLU A 109 -6.48 -10.01 -15.58
C GLU A 109 -7.65 -9.08 -15.90
N PRO A 110 -8.55 -8.75 -14.94
CA PRO A 110 -9.64 -7.81 -15.20
C PRO A 110 -9.12 -6.37 -15.29
N GLN A 111 -9.72 -5.57 -16.17
CA GLN A 111 -9.44 -4.14 -16.26
C GLN A 111 -10.16 -3.37 -15.15
N PRO A 112 -9.57 -2.27 -14.64
CA PRO A 112 -10.26 -1.35 -13.73
C PRO A 112 -11.56 -0.83 -14.35
N ASP A 113 -12.59 -0.70 -13.51
CA ASP A 113 -13.87 -0.09 -13.89
C ASP A 113 -14.10 1.18 -13.09
N LEU A 114 -13.78 2.32 -13.69
CA LEU A 114 -13.89 3.63 -13.05
C LEU A 114 -15.33 4.01 -12.66
N ASN A 115 -16.35 3.33 -13.21
CA ASN A 115 -17.75 3.55 -12.84
C ASN A 115 -18.14 2.80 -11.54
N LYS A 116 -17.29 1.92 -11.05
CA LYS A 116 -17.52 1.12 -9.85
C LYS A 116 -16.67 1.54 -8.65
N LEU A 117 -15.98 2.67 -8.73
CA LEU A 117 -15.19 3.19 -7.63
C LEU A 117 -16.09 3.59 -6.45
N ASN A 118 -15.65 3.30 -5.24
CA ASN A 118 -16.29 3.72 -4.00
C ASN A 118 -15.24 4.37 -3.08
N LEU A 119 -14.79 5.54 -3.52
CA LEU A 119 -13.72 6.27 -2.83
C LEU A 119 -14.22 6.91 -1.54
N THR A 120 -13.40 6.87 -0.51
CA THR A 120 -13.61 7.63 0.73
C THR A 120 -13.59 9.14 0.47
N PHE A 121 -14.08 9.93 1.43
CA PHE A 121 -14.03 11.40 1.32
C PHE A 121 -12.59 11.93 1.13
N MET A 122 -11.61 11.33 1.80
CA MET A 122 -10.21 11.70 1.66
C MET A 122 -9.69 11.43 0.25
N GLU A 123 -9.96 10.25 -0.30
CA GLU A 123 -9.55 9.87 -1.66
C GLU A 123 -10.20 10.76 -2.72
N GLN A 124 -11.49 11.08 -2.58
CA GLN A 124 -12.20 12.01 -3.48
C GLN A 124 -11.57 13.41 -3.51
N ASN A 125 -10.94 13.84 -2.41
CA ASN A 125 -10.30 15.15 -2.28
C ASN A 125 -8.77 15.12 -2.44
N SER A 126 -8.19 13.96 -2.80
CA SER A 126 -6.75 13.75 -2.92
C SER A 126 -6.21 13.88 -4.35
N ASN A 127 -7.03 14.27 -5.32
CA ASN A 127 -6.76 14.12 -6.75
C ASN A 127 -6.43 12.67 -7.12
N PHE A 128 -7.28 11.76 -6.65
CA PHE A 128 -7.14 10.32 -6.88
C PHE A 128 -7.14 9.99 -8.37
N GLU A 129 -6.12 9.30 -8.82
CA GLU A 129 -5.97 8.80 -10.19
C GLU A 129 -5.50 7.35 -10.18
N LEU A 130 -6.07 6.54 -11.07
CA LEU A 130 -5.56 5.22 -11.41
C LEU A 130 -4.74 5.30 -12.68
N GLY A 131 -3.61 4.61 -12.71
CA GLY A 131 -2.77 4.53 -13.89
C GLY A 131 -1.94 3.25 -13.93
N TYR A 132 -1.19 3.11 -15.00
CA TYR A 132 -0.27 2.01 -15.21
C TYR A 132 1.14 2.52 -15.45
N ILE A 133 2.11 1.86 -14.84
CA ILE A 133 3.52 2.08 -15.14
C ILE A 133 4.13 0.74 -15.49
N HIS A 134 4.80 0.66 -16.66
CA HIS A 134 5.48 -0.55 -17.07
C HIS A 134 6.63 -0.89 -16.12
N LYS A 135 6.81 -2.16 -15.79
CA LYS A 135 7.80 -2.63 -14.81
C LYS A 135 9.24 -2.20 -15.12
N ASP A 136 9.59 -1.99 -16.38
CA ASP A 136 10.93 -1.54 -16.77
C ASP A 136 11.21 -0.09 -16.39
N TYR A 137 10.17 0.71 -16.17
CA TYR A 137 10.27 2.14 -15.87
C TYR A 137 9.84 2.51 -14.46
N ILE A 138 9.11 1.63 -13.77
CA ILE A 138 8.42 1.95 -12.51
C ILE A 138 9.39 2.39 -11.40
N ILE A 139 10.57 1.78 -11.31
CA ILE A 139 11.57 2.16 -10.29
C ILE A 139 12.00 3.62 -10.50
N LYS A 140 12.32 3.98 -11.75
CA LYS A 140 12.74 5.36 -12.08
C LYS A 140 11.62 6.36 -11.83
N GLU A 141 10.38 6.03 -12.19
CA GLU A 141 9.22 6.89 -11.94
C GLU A 141 8.97 7.10 -10.44
N LEU A 142 9.10 6.05 -9.63
CA LEU A 142 8.96 6.15 -8.18
C LEU A 142 10.11 6.96 -7.55
N GLU A 143 11.35 6.79 -8.01
CA GLU A 143 12.50 7.59 -7.55
C GLU A 143 12.32 9.08 -7.89
N ASN A 144 11.84 9.40 -9.09
CA ASN A 144 11.50 10.76 -9.49
C ASN A 144 10.38 11.35 -8.60
N ASN A 145 9.34 10.58 -8.36
CA ASN A 145 8.23 10.99 -7.50
C ASN A 145 8.68 11.17 -6.04
N LEU A 146 9.52 10.27 -5.53
CA LEU A 146 10.10 10.37 -4.19
C LEU A 146 10.90 11.67 -4.00
N ALA A 147 11.57 12.17 -5.04
CA ALA A 147 12.36 13.39 -4.98
C ALA A 147 11.48 14.63 -4.75
N ILE A 148 10.26 14.67 -5.26
CA ILE A 148 9.40 15.86 -5.28
C ILE A 148 8.21 15.80 -4.30
N THR A 149 7.70 14.62 -3.96
CA THR A 149 6.53 14.48 -3.07
C THR A 149 6.84 14.83 -1.63
N GLU A 150 5.82 15.30 -0.90
CA GLU A 150 5.86 15.45 0.56
C GLU A 150 5.57 14.11 1.28
N TYR A 151 4.93 13.16 0.61
CA TYR A 151 4.55 11.84 1.15
C TYR A 151 5.66 10.80 0.97
N LYS A 152 6.85 11.11 1.48
CA LYS A 152 8.08 10.31 1.29
C LYS A 152 7.92 8.84 1.68
N ASN A 153 7.31 8.56 2.83
CA ASN A 153 7.16 7.19 3.32
C ASN A 153 6.28 6.36 2.38
N THR A 154 5.17 6.92 1.88
CA THR A 154 4.25 6.23 0.97
C THR A 154 4.95 5.78 -0.31
N VAL A 155 5.71 6.68 -0.94
CA VAL A 155 6.45 6.38 -2.17
C VAL A 155 7.64 5.46 -1.90
N SER A 156 8.35 5.67 -0.78
CA SER A 156 9.46 4.80 -0.37
C SER A 156 9.01 3.36 -0.12
N ASP A 157 7.90 3.17 0.57
CA ASP A 157 7.33 1.84 0.84
C ASP A 157 6.92 1.14 -0.46
N THR A 158 6.30 1.89 -1.38
CA THR A 158 5.94 1.40 -2.72
C THR A 158 7.20 0.98 -3.49
N LEU A 159 8.24 1.80 -3.48
CA LEU A 159 9.52 1.51 -4.14
C LEU A 159 10.18 0.24 -3.58
N GLU A 160 10.19 0.06 -2.26
CA GLU A 160 10.72 -1.15 -1.64
C GLU A 160 9.91 -2.41 -2.02
N ALA A 161 8.59 -2.30 -2.09
CA ALA A 161 7.74 -3.41 -2.53
C ALA A 161 7.98 -3.78 -4.00
N ILE A 162 8.11 -2.79 -4.88
CA ILE A 162 8.43 -3.02 -6.31
C ILE A 162 9.83 -3.62 -6.47
N ARG A 163 10.82 -3.13 -5.74
CA ARG A 163 12.17 -3.71 -5.75
C ARG A 163 12.21 -5.17 -5.29
N GLU A 164 11.40 -5.50 -4.29
CA GLU A 164 11.29 -6.89 -3.82
C GLU A 164 10.61 -7.78 -4.87
N TYR A 165 9.59 -7.27 -5.53
CA TYR A 165 8.84 -7.99 -6.57
C TYR A 165 9.66 -8.29 -7.83
N LEU A 166 10.53 -7.36 -8.23
CA LEU A 166 11.30 -7.44 -9.48
C LEU A 166 12.65 -8.19 -9.33
N LYS A 167 12.98 -8.74 -8.17
CA LYS A 167 14.17 -9.60 -7.98
C LYS A 167 14.05 -10.93 -8.69
#